data_8306667f9da92d1cd2a3bcad84c6e53a
#
_entry.id   8306667f9da92d1cd2a3bcad84c6e53a
#
_cell.length_a   1.000
_cell.length_b   1.000
_cell.length_c   1.000
_cell.angle_alpha   90.00
_cell.angle_beta   90.00
_cell.angle_gamma   90.00
#
_symmetry.space_group_name_H-M   'P 1'
#
loop_
_entity.id
_entity.type
_entity.pdbx_description
1 polymer ?
#
loop_
_entity_poly.entity_id
_entity_poly.type
_entity_poly.pdbx_seq_one_letter_code
_entity_poly.pdbx_strand_id
1 'polypeptide(L)'
;MMRCRAVSFRLFACAAALVGITLCAGCKSVPANDVTEIVEPSNDRNWKPYLATLATAEVHGDNITVHNVRNCTYITADDYIVDHYDKDLQISDVQSVDFVVVPFKHIPTLAHTWLNFGMADGTYIGVSVECRLEEDEFYAPLTGVMRQFELVYVVADERDLIRLRTRHRQDDVYVYRTRATPQQAQELFLGMMERANKLAREPEFYDTFANNCTTNIFEHVNQLVPGRVPYNYAVLLPGLADRYVFDLGLIDTRRSFEDTKRMARVNDVAELYYDSHEFSRRIR
;
A
#
# COMPACT_ATOMS: atom_id res chain seq x y z
N MET A 1 -62.29 -20.25 35.17
CA MET A 1 -62.65 -20.19 33.75
C MET A 1 -61.68 -19.23 33.08
N MET A 2 -60.61 -19.73 32.53
CA MET A 2 -59.63 -18.94 31.74
C MET A 2 -59.53 -19.56 30.36
N ARG A 3 -59.92 -18.78 29.35
CA ARG A 3 -59.88 -19.20 27.93
C ARG A 3 -58.46 -18.94 27.37
N CYS A 4 -57.79 -20.02 26.95
CA CYS A 4 -56.60 -19.98 26.10
C CYS A 4 -56.96 -19.43 24.70
N ARG A 5 -56.25 -18.39 24.24
CA ARG A 5 -56.29 -17.97 22.83
C ARG A 5 -55.06 -18.55 22.13
N ALA A 6 -55.31 -19.34 21.12
CA ALA A 6 -54.30 -19.89 20.21
C ALA A 6 -53.81 -18.77 19.26
N VAL A 7 -52.48 -18.65 19.15
CA VAL A 7 -51.81 -17.78 18.17
C VAL A 7 -51.52 -18.63 16.94
N SER A 8 -52.12 -18.24 15.83
CA SER A 8 -51.98 -18.86 14.50
C SER A 8 -50.69 -18.41 13.84
N PHE A 9 -49.76 -19.32 13.61
CA PHE A 9 -48.57 -19.13 12.80
C PHE A 9 -48.94 -19.20 11.30
N ARG A 10 -48.85 -18.11 10.59
CA ARG A 10 -48.95 -18.09 9.12
C ARG A 10 -47.61 -18.36 8.52
N LEU A 11 -47.45 -19.54 7.89
CA LEU A 11 -46.36 -19.83 6.97
C LEU A 11 -46.42 -18.94 5.74
N PHE A 12 -45.37 -18.17 5.49
CA PHE A 12 -45.13 -17.55 4.18
C PHE A 12 -44.42 -18.57 3.28
N ALA A 13 -45.15 -19.05 2.28
CA ALA A 13 -44.57 -19.84 1.19
C ALA A 13 -43.92 -18.90 0.20
N CYS A 14 -42.56 -19.01 0.06
CA CYS A 14 -41.82 -18.39 -1.03
C CYS A 14 -42.08 -19.19 -2.31
N ALA A 15 -42.75 -18.55 -3.28
CA ALA A 15 -42.88 -19.07 -4.63
C ALA A 15 -41.54 -18.92 -5.37
N ALA A 16 -40.90 -20.04 -5.69
CA ALA A 16 -39.75 -20.08 -6.60
C ALA A 16 -40.28 -19.96 -8.05
N ALA A 17 -39.98 -18.85 -8.70
CA ALA A 17 -40.22 -18.67 -10.12
C ALA A 17 -39.14 -19.44 -10.92
N LEU A 18 -39.51 -20.56 -11.51
CA LEU A 18 -38.74 -21.27 -12.50
C LEU A 18 -38.75 -20.47 -13.82
N VAL A 19 -37.63 -19.80 -14.13
CA VAL A 19 -37.40 -19.26 -15.45
C VAL A 19 -36.86 -20.41 -16.33
N GLY A 20 -37.72 -20.88 -17.27
CA GLY A 20 -37.35 -21.85 -18.26
C GLY A 20 -36.35 -21.24 -19.27
N ILE A 21 -35.10 -21.66 -19.22
CA ILE A 21 -34.10 -21.37 -20.25
C ILE A 21 -34.27 -22.40 -21.38
N THR A 22 -34.79 -21.94 -22.52
CA THR A 22 -34.84 -22.71 -23.76
C THR A 22 -33.41 -22.88 -24.28
N LEU A 23 -32.86 -24.09 -24.18
CA LEU A 23 -31.59 -24.48 -24.75
C LEU A 23 -31.71 -24.48 -26.27
N CYS A 24 -31.19 -23.45 -26.94
CA CYS A 24 -30.85 -23.51 -28.34
C CYS A 24 -29.61 -24.40 -28.52
N ALA A 25 -29.80 -25.59 -29.08
CA ALA A 25 -28.74 -26.49 -29.47
C ALA A 25 -27.92 -25.88 -30.62
N GLY A 26 -26.80 -25.28 -30.27
CA GLY A 26 -25.75 -24.78 -31.15
C GLY A 26 -24.41 -24.95 -30.47
N CYS A 27 -24.17 -26.14 -29.89
CA CYS A 27 -22.84 -26.47 -29.35
C CYS A 27 -21.85 -26.61 -30.49
N LYS A 28 -21.12 -25.56 -30.86
CA LYS A 28 -19.76 -25.69 -31.34
C LYS A 28 -18.94 -26.20 -30.17
N SER A 29 -18.45 -27.44 -30.27
CA SER A 29 -17.49 -28.02 -29.36
C SER A 29 -16.26 -27.09 -29.31
N VAL A 30 -16.10 -26.31 -28.25
CA VAL A 30 -14.84 -25.66 -27.93
C VAL A 30 -13.86 -26.80 -27.65
N PRO A 31 -12.71 -26.88 -28.30
CA PRO A 31 -11.74 -27.90 -28.01
C PRO A 31 -11.30 -27.77 -26.55
N ALA A 32 -11.37 -28.86 -25.81
CA ALA A 32 -10.99 -28.96 -24.40
C ALA A 32 -9.46 -28.95 -24.20
N ASN A 33 -8.76 -27.99 -24.82
CA ASN A 33 -7.32 -27.81 -24.75
C ASN A 33 -6.94 -26.39 -24.26
N ASP A 34 -7.86 -25.63 -23.67
CA ASP A 34 -7.46 -24.52 -22.85
C ASP A 34 -7.08 -25.05 -21.45
N VAL A 35 -5.88 -25.63 -21.40
CA VAL A 35 -5.13 -25.69 -20.16
C VAL A 35 -4.99 -24.21 -19.76
N THR A 36 -5.68 -23.77 -18.72
CA THR A 36 -5.46 -22.46 -18.12
C THR A 36 -3.96 -22.41 -17.83
N GLU A 37 -3.25 -21.65 -18.63
CA GLU A 37 -1.82 -21.43 -18.46
C GLU A 37 -1.65 -20.90 -17.05
N ILE A 38 -0.93 -21.63 -16.21
CA ILE A 38 -0.65 -21.17 -14.85
C ILE A 38 0.27 -19.96 -15.03
N VAL A 39 -0.29 -18.77 -14.83
CA VAL A 39 0.50 -17.54 -14.88
C VAL A 39 1.40 -17.52 -13.67
N GLU A 40 2.71 -17.56 -13.89
CA GLU A 40 3.72 -17.42 -12.86
C GLU A 40 4.09 -15.94 -12.71
N PRO A 41 4.38 -15.46 -11.49
CA PRO A 41 4.85 -14.10 -11.31
C PRO A 41 6.22 -13.93 -11.98
N SER A 42 6.45 -12.77 -12.59
CA SER A 42 7.65 -12.49 -13.37
C SER A 42 8.19 -11.09 -13.12
N ASN A 43 9.50 -10.91 -13.25
CA ASN A 43 10.11 -9.58 -13.31
C ASN A 43 10.37 -9.12 -14.76
N ASP A 44 10.11 -9.98 -15.73
CA ASP A 44 10.35 -9.74 -17.16
C ASP A 44 9.01 -9.60 -17.92
N ARG A 45 8.39 -8.40 -17.81
CA ARG A 45 7.18 -8.02 -18.52
C ARG A 45 7.29 -6.56 -18.99
N ASN A 46 6.33 -6.10 -19.78
CA ASN A 46 6.28 -4.71 -20.28
C ASN A 46 5.71 -3.76 -19.21
N TRP A 47 6.52 -3.43 -18.22
CA TRP A 47 6.13 -2.61 -17.08
C TRP A 47 5.89 -1.15 -17.45
N LYS A 48 4.95 -0.48 -16.74
CA LYS A 48 4.88 0.98 -16.75
C LYS A 48 6.25 1.56 -16.39
N PRO A 49 6.75 2.59 -17.13
CA PRO A 49 8.13 3.07 -16.98
C PRO A 49 8.53 3.41 -15.54
N TYR A 50 7.63 4.00 -14.73
CA TYR A 50 7.91 4.34 -13.33
C TYR A 50 7.91 3.13 -12.36
N LEU A 51 7.56 1.93 -12.85
CA LEU A 51 7.61 0.67 -12.12
C LEU A 51 8.59 -0.34 -12.73
N ALA A 52 9.23 0.02 -13.85
CA ALA A 52 10.08 -0.90 -14.61
C ALA A 52 11.36 -1.26 -13.85
N THR A 53 11.96 -0.27 -13.18
CA THR A 53 13.22 -0.43 -12.46
C THR A 53 12.94 -0.82 -11.00
N LEU A 54 13.50 -1.95 -10.58
CA LEU A 54 13.40 -2.41 -9.19
C LEU A 54 14.46 -1.75 -8.32
N ALA A 55 14.05 -1.30 -7.15
CA ALA A 55 15.00 -0.91 -6.11
C ALA A 55 15.61 -2.15 -5.46
N THR A 56 16.91 -2.07 -5.13
CA THR A 56 17.65 -3.07 -4.38
C THR A 56 18.55 -2.40 -3.35
N ALA A 57 19.07 -3.16 -2.40
CA ALA A 57 20.02 -2.64 -1.43
C ALA A 57 21.17 -3.61 -1.19
N GLU A 58 22.37 -3.07 -1.09
CA GLU A 58 23.56 -3.79 -0.65
C GLU A 58 23.89 -3.36 0.79
N VAL A 59 24.14 -4.35 1.66
CA VAL A 59 24.42 -4.12 3.08
C VAL A 59 25.82 -4.65 3.40
N HIS A 60 26.70 -3.77 3.84
CA HIS A 60 28.08 -4.07 4.20
C HIS A 60 28.39 -3.57 5.62
N GLY A 61 28.08 -4.40 6.63
CA GLY A 61 28.12 -3.98 8.04
C GLY A 61 27.08 -2.87 8.28
N ASP A 62 27.54 -1.70 8.72
CA ASP A 62 26.65 -0.56 8.99
C ASP A 62 26.38 0.30 7.74
N ASN A 63 27.07 0.06 6.63
CA ASN A 63 26.88 0.81 5.39
C ASN A 63 25.85 0.13 4.51
N ILE A 64 24.95 0.93 3.95
CA ILE A 64 23.92 0.50 3.02
C ILE A 64 24.00 1.37 1.77
N THR A 65 24.02 0.73 0.60
CA THR A 65 23.76 1.39 -0.69
C THR A 65 22.38 0.96 -1.17
N VAL A 66 21.46 1.89 -1.28
CA VAL A 66 20.13 1.66 -1.88
C VAL A 66 20.22 2.08 -3.33
N HIS A 67 20.06 1.12 -4.24
CA HIS A 67 20.09 1.36 -5.68
C HIS A 67 18.69 1.67 -6.20
N ASN A 68 18.64 2.55 -7.21
CA ASN A 68 17.43 2.88 -7.94
C ASN A 68 16.33 3.51 -7.05
N VAL A 69 16.70 4.40 -6.13
CA VAL A 69 15.73 5.22 -5.41
C VAL A 69 14.99 6.08 -6.43
N ARG A 70 13.69 5.86 -6.60
CA ARG A 70 12.88 6.55 -7.59
C ARG A 70 12.71 8.04 -7.24
N ASN A 71 12.86 8.90 -8.25
CA ASN A 71 12.70 10.35 -8.12
C ASN A 71 12.08 10.94 -9.37
N CYS A 72 10.90 10.45 -9.75
CA CYS A 72 10.19 10.92 -10.93
C CYS A 72 9.80 12.40 -10.83
N THR A 73 9.85 13.09 -11.96
CA THR A 73 9.26 14.43 -12.12
C THR A 73 7.93 14.29 -12.84
N TYR A 74 6.84 14.62 -12.16
CA TYR A 74 5.48 14.53 -12.72
C TYR A 74 5.07 15.83 -13.36
N ILE A 75 4.57 15.77 -14.60
CA ILE A 75 3.91 16.85 -15.33
C ILE A 75 2.40 16.74 -15.11
N THR A 76 1.88 15.53 -15.21
CA THR A 76 0.52 15.14 -14.81
C THR A 76 0.59 13.81 -14.03
N ALA A 77 -0.54 13.20 -13.70
CA ALA A 77 -0.56 11.88 -13.08
C ALA A 77 -0.07 10.76 -14.03
N ASP A 78 -0.21 10.98 -15.34
CA ASP A 78 0.08 9.99 -16.39
C ASP A 78 1.22 10.43 -17.33
N ASP A 79 1.74 11.65 -17.17
CA ASP A 79 2.88 12.20 -17.91
C ASP A 79 3.98 12.58 -16.93
N TYR A 80 5.13 11.92 -17.03
CA TYR A 80 6.22 12.02 -16.06
C TYR A 80 7.56 11.68 -16.71
N ILE A 81 8.62 12.24 -16.14
CA ILE A 81 10.01 11.91 -16.45
C ILE A 81 10.50 10.94 -15.37
N VAL A 82 10.88 9.74 -15.78
CA VAL A 82 11.43 8.74 -14.86
C VAL A 82 12.88 9.09 -14.55
N ASP A 83 13.19 9.13 -13.28
CA ASP A 83 14.56 9.32 -12.78
C ASP A 83 14.78 8.47 -11.53
N HIS A 84 16.04 8.07 -11.33
CA HIS A 84 16.48 7.28 -10.18
C HIS A 84 17.86 7.75 -9.74
N TYR A 85 18.15 7.58 -8.46
CA TYR A 85 19.49 7.78 -7.92
C TYR A 85 19.85 6.66 -6.94
N ASP A 86 21.14 6.45 -6.72
CA ASP A 86 21.64 5.59 -5.66
C ASP A 86 21.89 6.40 -4.40
N LYS A 87 21.56 5.83 -3.24
CA LYS A 87 21.79 6.50 -1.96
C LYS A 87 22.64 5.64 -1.05
N ASP A 88 23.82 6.17 -0.72
CA ASP A 88 24.68 5.64 0.33
C ASP A 88 24.26 6.24 1.68
N LEU A 89 24.15 5.40 2.69
CA LEU A 89 23.85 5.79 4.06
C LEU A 89 24.43 4.79 5.06
N GLN A 90 24.57 5.22 6.31
CA GLN A 90 24.79 4.31 7.43
C GLN A 90 23.43 3.92 8.02
N ILE A 91 23.32 2.69 8.54
CA ILE A 91 22.06 2.29 9.18
C ILE A 91 21.66 3.24 10.32
N SER A 92 22.66 3.78 11.03
CA SER A 92 22.47 4.79 12.09
C SER A 92 21.88 6.11 11.59
N ASP A 93 21.92 6.39 10.27
CA ASP A 93 21.28 7.59 9.71
C ASP A 93 19.75 7.48 9.72
N VAL A 94 19.20 6.28 9.76
CA VAL A 94 17.75 6.08 9.87
C VAL A 94 17.32 6.38 11.30
N GLN A 95 16.61 7.50 11.49
CA GLN A 95 16.27 8.04 12.81
C GLN A 95 14.81 7.90 13.17
N SER A 96 13.93 7.77 12.19
CA SER A 96 12.48 7.76 12.43
C SER A 96 11.72 7.12 11.29
N VAL A 97 10.47 6.75 11.55
CA VAL A 97 9.55 6.28 10.54
C VAL A 97 8.19 6.96 10.71
N ASP A 98 7.59 7.35 9.58
CA ASP A 98 6.21 7.84 9.53
C ASP A 98 5.35 6.82 8.80
N PHE A 99 4.13 6.64 9.27
CA PHE A 99 3.10 5.87 8.59
C PHE A 99 2.26 6.81 7.72
N VAL A 100 2.17 6.52 6.43
CA VAL A 100 1.45 7.36 5.48
C VAL A 100 0.20 6.63 4.99
N VAL A 101 -0.91 7.36 4.94
CA VAL A 101 -2.22 6.84 4.51
C VAL A 101 -2.83 7.78 3.49
N VAL A 102 -3.27 7.21 2.37
CA VAL A 102 -3.94 7.93 1.27
C VAL A 102 -5.26 7.23 0.95
N PRO A 103 -6.38 7.67 1.54
CA PRO A 103 -7.70 7.11 1.26
C PRO A 103 -8.09 7.30 -0.20
N PHE A 104 -8.74 6.30 -0.81
CA PHE A 104 -9.25 6.44 -2.16
C PHE A 104 -10.50 7.32 -2.18
N LYS A 105 -10.55 8.31 -3.09
CA LYS A 105 -11.62 9.33 -3.15
C LYS A 105 -13.04 8.75 -3.15
N HIS A 106 -13.26 7.67 -3.90
CA HIS A 106 -14.59 7.10 -4.08
C HIS A 106 -14.92 5.97 -3.10
N ILE A 107 -13.90 5.42 -2.42
CA ILE A 107 -14.04 4.32 -1.45
C ILE A 107 -13.07 4.60 -0.30
N PRO A 108 -13.35 5.57 0.59
CA PRO A 108 -12.40 6.00 1.63
C PRO A 108 -12.10 4.94 2.71
N THR A 109 -12.85 3.84 2.72
CA THR A 109 -12.51 2.65 3.52
C THR A 109 -11.34 1.85 2.95
N LEU A 110 -11.00 2.07 1.68
CA LEU A 110 -9.77 1.60 1.06
C LEU A 110 -8.75 2.74 0.99
N ALA A 111 -7.49 2.40 1.12
CA ALA A 111 -6.39 3.36 1.05
C ALA A 111 -5.13 2.69 0.51
N HIS A 112 -4.23 3.52 0.00
CA HIS A 112 -2.84 3.14 -0.15
C HIS A 112 -2.07 3.54 1.10
N THR A 113 -1.13 2.69 1.54
CA THR A 113 -0.29 2.94 2.72
C THR A 113 1.17 2.66 2.41
N TRP A 114 2.06 3.47 3.00
CA TRP A 114 3.50 3.24 2.94
C TRP A 114 4.22 3.80 4.17
N LEU A 115 5.52 3.56 4.25
CA LEU A 115 6.37 4.10 5.29
C LEU A 115 7.36 5.11 4.72
N ASN A 116 7.54 6.25 5.41
CA ASN A 116 8.63 7.18 5.15
C ASN A 116 9.67 7.07 6.25
N PHE A 117 10.91 6.88 5.89
CA PHE A 117 12.05 6.79 6.81
C PHE A 117 12.81 8.11 6.80
N GLY A 118 12.89 8.75 7.96
CA GLY A 118 13.61 10.00 8.15
C GLY A 118 15.06 9.76 8.49
N MET A 119 15.94 10.41 7.73
CA MET A 119 17.40 10.32 7.89
C MET A 119 17.93 11.43 8.77
N ALA A 120 19.13 11.22 9.34
CA ALA A 120 19.83 12.17 10.20
C ALA A 120 20.10 13.53 9.50
N ASP A 121 20.26 13.52 8.18
CA ASP A 121 20.43 14.71 7.34
C ASP A 121 19.13 15.48 7.08
N GLY A 122 17.99 14.98 7.57
CA GLY A 122 16.67 15.55 7.38
C GLY A 122 16.00 15.20 6.05
N THR A 123 16.61 14.35 5.24
CA THR A 123 15.96 13.76 4.05
C THR A 123 15.06 12.60 4.45
N TYR A 124 14.15 12.21 3.54
CA TYR A 124 13.24 11.09 3.77
C TYR A 124 13.17 10.19 2.55
N ILE A 125 13.21 8.89 2.79
CA ILE A 125 12.98 7.85 1.79
C ILE A 125 11.64 7.18 2.10
N GLY A 126 10.75 7.13 1.11
CA GLY A 126 9.52 6.35 1.18
C GLY A 126 9.74 4.93 0.67
N VAL A 127 9.16 3.95 1.38
CA VAL A 127 9.09 2.56 0.91
C VAL A 127 7.64 2.18 0.78
N SER A 128 7.19 2.08 -0.46
CA SER A 128 5.79 1.85 -0.85
C SER A 128 5.63 0.46 -1.44
N VAL A 129 4.68 -0.29 -0.89
CA VAL A 129 4.33 -1.63 -1.39
C VAL A 129 3.19 -1.48 -2.39
N GLU A 130 3.44 -1.78 -3.65
CA GLU A 130 2.53 -1.47 -4.74
C GLU A 130 2.26 -2.68 -5.65
N CYS A 131 1.16 -2.60 -6.42
CA CYS A 131 0.95 -3.44 -7.59
C CYS A 131 1.90 -2.98 -8.69
N ARG A 132 2.67 -3.90 -9.25
CA ARG A 132 3.50 -3.64 -10.44
C ARG A 132 2.64 -3.82 -11.67
N LEU A 133 2.35 -2.73 -12.35
CA LEU A 133 1.46 -2.69 -13.50
C LEU A 133 2.23 -2.77 -14.81
N GLU A 134 1.74 -3.57 -15.75
CA GLU A 134 2.15 -3.53 -17.15
C GLU A 134 1.58 -2.27 -17.84
N GLU A 135 2.10 -1.89 -19.00
CA GLU A 135 1.75 -0.63 -19.68
C GLU A 135 0.25 -0.49 -19.97
N ASP A 136 -0.41 -1.58 -20.31
CA ASP A 136 -1.83 -1.65 -20.64
C ASP A 136 -2.73 -1.96 -19.42
N GLU A 137 -2.15 -2.15 -18.25
CA GLU A 137 -2.90 -2.44 -17.03
C GLU A 137 -3.34 -1.19 -16.28
N PHE A 138 -4.49 -1.31 -15.62
CA PHE A 138 -5.02 -0.30 -14.71
C PHE A 138 -5.35 -0.97 -13.37
N TYR A 139 -4.92 -0.33 -12.29
CA TYR A 139 -5.25 -0.81 -10.96
C TYR A 139 -6.77 -0.74 -10.71
N ALA A 140 -7.35 -1.88 -10.37
CA ALA A 140 -8.67 -1.95 -9.77
C ALA A 140 -8.62 -2.91 -8.56
N PRO A 141 -9.25 -2.56 -7.42
CA PRO A 141 -9.18 -3.39 -6.21
C PRO A 141 -9.62 -4.85 -6.41
N LEU A 142 -10.57 -5.09 -7.32
CA LEU A 142 -11.07 -6.43 -7.63
C LEU A 142 -10.09 -7.27 -8.46
N THR A 143 -9.28 -6.65 -9.32
CA THR A 143 -8.29 -7.38 -10.12
C THR A 143 -7.09 -7.84 -9.29
N GLY A 144 -6.74 -7.10 -8.24
CA GLY A 144 -5.73 -7.54 -7.27
C GLY A 144 -6.09 -8.82 -6.51
N VAL A 145 -7.40 -9.17 -6.42
CA VAL A 145 -7.85 -10.45 -5.85
C VAL A 145 -7.53 -11.63 -6.77
N MET A 146 -7.45 -11.39 -8.08
CA MET A 146 -7.21 -12.43 -9.08
C MET A 146 -5.73 -12.76 -9.28
N ARG A 147 -4.82 -12.21 -8.47
CA ARG A 147 -3.35 -12.37 -8.62
C ARG A 147 -2.89 -12.04 -10.03
N GLN A 148 -3.32 -10.88 -10.54
CA GLN A 148 -2.97 -10.41 -11.88
C GLN A 148 -1.75 -9.48 -11.87
N PHE A 149 -1.43 -8.88 -10.72
CA PHE A 149 -0.34 -7.92 -10.60
C PHE A 149 0.79 -8.52 -9.77
N GLU A 150 2.01 -8.28 -10.16
CA GLU A 150 3.16 -8.57 -9.31
C GLU A 150 3.28 -7.56 -8.17
N LEU A 151 3.83 -8.03 -7.07
CA LEU A 151 4.14 -7.21 -5.91
C LEU A 151 5.48 -6.51 -6.12
N VAL A 152 5.54 -5.20 -5.86
CA VAL A 152 6.78 -4.43 -5.92
C VAL A 152 6.94 -3.56 -4.68
N TYR A 153 8.17 -3.44 -4.19
CA TYR A 153 8.58 -2.44 -3.21
C TYR A 153 9.23 -1.29 -3.96
N VAL A 154 8.50 -0.19 -4.07
CA VAL A 154 9.01 1.06 -4.62
C VAL A 154 9.73 1.80 -3.52
N VAL A 155 11.05 1.94 -3.64
CA VAL A 155 11.84 2.83 -2.79
C VAL A 155 11.99 4.15 -3.53
N ALA A 156 11.57 5.24 -2.93
CA ALA A 156 11.52 6.53 -3.61
C ALA A 156 11.88 7.70 -2.68
N ASP A 157 12.34 8.79 -3.28
CA ASP A 157 12.35 10.08 -2.58
C ASP A 157 10.93 10.39 -2.08
N GLU A 158 10.80 10.86 -0.86
CA GLU A 158 9.49 11.17 -0.29
C GLU A 158 8.69 12.15 -1.16
N ARG A 159 9.40 13.09 -1.80
CA ARG A 159 8.79 14.10 -2.68
C ARG A 159 8.13 13.47 -3.89
N ASP A 160 8.72 12.42 -4.48
CA ASP A 160 8.11 11.65 -5.57
C ASP A 160 6.73 11.13 -5.16
N LEU A 161 6.66 10.40 -4.04
CA LEU A 161 5.44 9.76 -3.57
C LEU A 161 4.36 10.78 -3.18
N ILE A 162 4.72 11.81 -2.41
CA ILE A 162 3.76 12.77 -1.88
C ILE A 162 3.27 13.72 -2.97
N ARG A 163 4.17 14.25 -3.81
CA ARG A 163 3.80 15.20 -4.88
C ARG A 163 2.86 14.58 -5.91
N LEU A 164 3.11 13.32 -6.31
CA LEU A 164 2.21 12.59 -7.18
C LEU A 164 0.78 12.58 -6.61
N ARG A 165 0.65 12.29 -5.32
CA ARG A 165 -0.65 12.16 -4.66
C ARG A 165 -1.32 13.52 -4.42
N THR A 166 -0.61 14.47 -3.83
CA THR A 166 -1.21 15.75 -3.43
C THR A 166 -1.53 16.66 -4.61
N ARG A 167 -0.60 16.82 -5.55
CA ARG A 167 -0.75 17.80 -6.65
C ARG A 167 -1.40 17.18 -7.89
N HIS A 168 -0.90 16.04 -8.36
CA HIS A 168 -1.31 15.50 -9.65
C HIS A 168 -2.57 14.63 -9.55
N ARG A 169 -2.68 13.78 -8.52
CA ARG A 169 -3.89 12.98 -8.27
C ARG A 169 -4.91 13.69 -7.38
N GLN A 170 -4.47 14.73 -6.66
CA GLN A 170 -5.30 15.50 -5.71
C GLN A 170 -5.94 14.61 -4.64
N ASP A 171 -5.22 13.58 -4.18
CA ASP A 171 -5.60 12.72 -3.08
C ASP A 171 -5.28 13.39 -1.74
N ASP A 172 -6.05 13.12 -0.70
CA ASP A 172 -5.68 13.51 0.67
C ASP A 172 -4.57 12.62 1.19
N VAL A 173 -3.44 13.21 1.60
CA VAL A 173 -2.28 12.50 2.14
C VAL A 173 -2.13 12.81 3.62
N TYR A 174 -2.10 11.76 4.44
CA TYR A 174 -1.91 11.85 5.87
C TYR A 174 -0.58 11.23 6.27
N VAL A 175 0.29 12.03 6.91
CA VAL A 175 1.61 11.60 7.39
C VAL A 175 1.60 11.57 8.91
N TYR A 176 1.72 10.37 9.47
CA TYR A 176 1.69 10.16 10.92
C TYR A 176 3.07 9.78 11.44
N ARG A 177 3.67 10.61 12.28
CA ARG A 177 4.87 10.24 13.05
C ARG A 177 4.56 9.05 13.94
N THR A 178 5.37 7.99 13.83
CA THR A 178 5.23 6.83 14.73
C THR A 178 6.08 6.98 15.98
N ARG A 179 5.80 6.13 16.98
CA ARG A 179 6.59 6.01 18.20
C ARG A 179 7.75 5.03 18.09
N ALA A 180 8.08 4.60 16.89
CA ALA A 180 9.24 3.74 16.68
C ALA A 180 10.51 4.44 17.16
N THR A 181 11.32 3.72 17.92
CA THR A 181 12.65 4.20 18.30
C THR A 181 13.56 4.22 17.06
N PRO A 182 14.68 4.96 17.05
CA PRO A 182 15.64 4.91 15.96
C PRO A 182 16.08 3.48 15.64
N GLN A 183 16.34 2.65 16.64
CA GLN A 183 16.69 1.25 16.43
C GLN A 183 15.58 0.47 15.71
N GLN A 184 14.31 0.64 16.14
CA GLN A 184 13.18 0.00 15.47
C GLN A 184 13.00 0.49 14.02
N ALA A 185 13.25 1.79 13.77
CA ALA A 185 13.21 2.34 12.41
C ALA A 185 14.29 1.73 11.52
N GLN A 186 15.51 1.54 12.06
CA GLN A 186 16.64 0.90 11.39
C GLN A 186 16.33 -0.56 11.02
N GLU A 187 15.86 -1.34 12.01
CA GLU A 187 15.51 -2.74 11.80
C GLU A 187 14.36 -2.89 10.77
N LEU A 188 13.35 -2.00 10.85
CA LEU A 188 12.24 -1.97 9.90
C LEU A 188 12.70 -1.62 8.48
N PHE A 189 13.58 -0.63 8.34
CA PHE A 189 14.17 -0.26 7.06
C PHE A 189 14.94 -1.42 6.44
N LEU A 190 15.82 -2.06 7.21
CA LEU A 190 16.58 -3.23 6.76
C LEU A 190 15.66 -4.37 6.31
N GLY A 191 14.66 -4.71 7.10
CA GLY A 191 13.72 -5.77 6.74
C GLY A 191 12.95 -5.47 5.44
N MET A 192 12.59 -4.20 5.21
CA MET A 192 11.95 -3.81 3.94
C MET A 192 12.92 -3.86 2.76
N MET A 193 14.20 -3.50 2.95
CA MET A 193 15.23 -3.63 1.90
C MET A 193 15.52 -5.08 1.57
N GLU A 194 15.58 -5.97 2.57
CA GLU A 194 15.72 -7.41 2.36
C GLU A 194 14.55 -7.97 1.55
N ARG A 195 13.31 -7.51 1.87
CA ARG A 195 12.10 -7.90 1.13
C ARG A 195 12.14 -7.41 -0.32
N ALA A 196 12.56 -6.17 -0.57
CA ALA A 196 12.77 -5.64 -1.92
C ALA A 196 13.78 -6.48 -2.70
N ASN A 197 14.93 -6.81 -2.10
CA ASN A 197 15.93 -7.68 -2.68
C ASN A 197 15.39 -9.08 -3.01
N LYS A 198 14.55 -9.64 -2.12
CA LYS A 198 13.91 -10.94 -2.36
C LYS A 198 13.01 -10.88 -3.59
N LEU A 199 12.14 -9.88 -3.68
CA LEU A 199 11.20 -9.72 -4.80
C LEU A 199 11.93 -9.48 -6.15
N ALA A 200 13.11 -8.84 -6.12
CA ALA A 200 13.93 -8.67 -7.31
C ALA A 200 14.46 -10.00 -7.87
N ARG A 201 14.63 -11.02 -7.01
CA ARG A 201 15.07 -12.36 -7.41
C ARG A 201 13.95 -13.36 -7.59
N GLU A 202 12.93 -13.25 -6.74
CA GLU A 202 11.82 -14.17 -6.60
C GLU A 202 10.52 -13.35 -6.63
N PRO A 203 9.99 -13.04 -7.84
CA PRO A 203 8.76 -12.25 -7.95
C PRO A 203 7.57 -12.98 -7.32
N GLU A 204 6.65 -12.21 -6.76
CA GLU A 204 5.43 -12.70 -6.12
C GLU A 204 4.24 -11.89 -6.62
N PHE A 205 3.03 -12.49 -6.59
CA PHE A 205 1.82 -11.75 -6.87
C PHE A 205 1.38 -10.88 -5.67
N TYR A 206 0.89 -9.70 -6.00
CA TYR A 206 0.07 -8.90 -5.10
C TYR A 206 -1.26 -9.61 -4.83
N ASP A 207 -1.71 -9.59 -3.60
CA ASP A 207 -3.01 -10.13 -3.22
C ASP A 207 -3.72 -9.12 -2.31
N THR A 208 -4.88 -8.65 -2.73
CA THR A 208 -5.64 -7.62 -2.01
C THR A 208 -5.95 -7.97 -0.56
N PHE A 209 -6.04 -9.24 -0.22
CA PHE A 209 -6.39 -9.70 1.14
C PHE A 209 -5.19 -10.14 1.97
N ALA A 210 -4.20 -10.77 1.33
CA ALA A 210 -3.12 -11.44 2.04
C ALA A 210 -1.72 -10.85 1.79
N ASN A 211 -1.52 -10.15 0.67
CA ASN A 211 -0.20 -9.64 0.27
C ASN A 211 -0.32 -8.22 -0.34
N ASN A 212 -0.93 -7.30 0.43
CA ASN A 212 -1.17 -5.91 0.05
C ASN A 212 -0.23 -4.94 0.78
N CYS A 213 -0.36 -3.64 0.52
CA CYS A 213 0.47 -2.62 1.15
C CYS A 213 0.39 -2.64 2.68
N THR A 214 -0.80 -2.78 3.24
CA THR A 214 -1.01 -2.75 4.71
C THR A 214 -0.58 -4.06 5.37
N THR A 215 -0.87 -5.22 4.76
CA THR A 215 -0.43 -6.52 5.30
C THR A 215 1.08 -6.59 5.39
N ASN A 216 1.79 -6.19 4.33
CA ASN A 216 3.25 -6.21 4.32
C ASN A 216 3.85 -5.28 5.39
N ILE A 217 3.32 -4.05 5.55
CA ILE A 217 3.78 -3.14 6.62
C ILE A 217 3.57 -3.77 7.99
N PHE A 218 2.38 -4.32 8.27
CA PHE A 218 2.07 -4.91 9.56
C PHE A 218 2.87 -6.18 9.84
N GLU A 219 3.18 -6.95 8.79
CA GLU A 219 4.07 -8.10 8.90
C GLU A 219 5.48 -7.67 9.33
N HIS A 220 6.07 -6.67 8.69
CA HIS A 220 7.37 -6.12 9.10
C HIS A 220 7.35 -5.62 10.56
N VAL A 221 6.31 -4.91 10.98
CA VAL A 221 6.17 -4.47 12.37
C VAL A 221 6.07 -5.67 13.33
N ASN A 222 5.35 -6.73 12.96
CA ASN A 222 5.21 -7.93 13.78
C ASN A 222 6.45 -8.82 13.78
N GLN A 223 7.31 -8.75 12.76
CA GLN A 223 8.62 -9.40 12.77
C GLN A 223 9.54 -8.75 13.84
N LEU A 224 9.47 -7.43 14.00
CA LEU A 224 10.23 -6.72 15.04
C LEU A 224 9.65 -6.96 16.44
N VAL A 225 8.34 -6.85 16.57
CA VAL A 225 7.63 -7.00 17.86
C VAL A 225 6.43 -7.92 17.64
N PRO A 226 6.58 -9.21 17.90
CA PRO A 226 5.54 -10.21 17.67
C PRO A 226 4.19 -9.83 18.29
N GLY A 227 3.14 -9.82 17.48
CA GLY A 227 1.78 -9.50 17.93
C GLY A 227 1.53 -8.01 18.20
N ARG A 228 2.45 -7.10 17.84
CA ARG A 228 2.29 -5.66 18.05
C ARG A 228 1.11 -5.08 17.29
N VAL A 229 0.85 -5.60 16.10
CA VAL A 229 -0.29 -5.25 15.25
C VAL A 229 -1.10 -6.53 14.99
N PRO A 230 -2.08 -6.88 15.84
CA PRO A 230 -2.93 -8.03 15.62
C PRO A 230 -3.70 -7.93 14.30
N TYR A 231 -3.91 -9.06 13.65
CA TYR A 231 -4.71 -9.10 12.42
C TYR A 231 -6.16 -8.71 12.73
N ASN A 232 -6.68 -7.72 12.01
CA ASN A 232 -8.08 -7.30 12.13
C ASN A 232 -8.61 -6.70 10.81
N TYR A 233 -9.82 -6.15 10.84
CA TYR A 233 -10.49 -5.57 9.68
C TYR A 233 -9.74 -4.41 9.01
N ALA A 234 -8.88 -3.67 9.73
CA ALA A 234 -8.08 -2.58 9.16
C ALA A 234 -7.05 -3.07 8.14
N VAL A 235 -6.71 -4.36 8.16
CA VAL A 235 -5.87 -5.01 7.14
C VAL A 235 -6.63 -5.15 5.82
N LEU A 236 -7.93 -5.44 5.90
CA LEU A 236 -8.82 -5.57 4.74
C LEU A 236 -9.39 -4.21 4.28
N LEU A 237 -9.46 -3.24 5.18
CA LEU A 237 -9.97 -1.90 4.96
C LEU A 237 -8.89 -0.87 5.32
N PRO A 238 -7.84 -0.71 4.49
CA PRO A 238 -6.68 0.13 4.79
C PRO A 238 -7.01 1.59 5.08
N GLY A 239 -8.18 2.08 4.63
CA GLY A 239 -8.66 3.43 4.96
C GLY A 239 -9.01 3.63 6.44
N LEU A 240 -9.04 2.54 7.22
CA LEU A 240 -9.22 2.54 8.68
C LEU A 240 -7.91 2.24 9.42
N ALA A 241 -6.81 2.04 8.71
CA ALA A 241 -5.54 1.65 9.30
C ALA A 241 -4.96 2.76 10.19
N ASP A 242 -5.14 4.03 9.85
CA ASP A 242 -4.70 5.17 10.66
C ASP A 242 -5.38 5.16 12.05
N ARG A 243 -6.67 4.93 12.09
CA ARG A 243 -7.41 4.80 13.34
C ARG A 243 -6.93 3.59 14.13
N TYR A 244 -6.70 2.47 13.47
CA TYR A 244 -6.26 1.25 14.13
C TYR A 244 -4.87 1.40 14.75
N VAL A 245 -3.88 1.92 14.01
CA VAL A 245 -2.53 2.13 14.57
C VAL A 245 -2.52 3.22 15.65
N PHE A 246 -3.43 4.20 15.58
CA PHE A 246 -3.64 5.18 16.66
C PHE A 246 -4.15 4.51 17.94
N ASP A 247 -5.19 3.67 17.84
CA ASP A 247 -5.78 2.96 18.99
C ASP A 247 -4.78 1.97 19.62
N LEU A 248 -3.85 1.41 18.83
CA LEU A 248 -2.72 0.60 19.32
C LEU A 248 -1.61 1.44 19.98
N GLY A 249 -1.72 2.77 19.98
CA GLY A 249 -0.73 3.68 20.55
C GLY A 249 0.59 3.73 19.76
N LEU A 250 0.56 3.44 18.45
CA LEU A 250 1.75 3.47 17.57
C LEU A 250 2.05 4.86 17.02
N ILE A 251 1.08 5.77 17.00
CA ILE A 251 1.26 7.15 16.56
C ILE A 251 1.79 8.00 17.70
N ASP A 252 2.81 8.84 17.42
CA ASP A 252 3.39 9.76 18.39
C ASP A 252 2.53 11.02 18.53
N THR A 253 1.52 10.91 19.38
CA THR A 253 0.59 11.99 19.68
C THR A 253 0.05 11.88 21.10
N ARG A 254 -0.42 13.01 21.66
CA ARG A 254 -1.19 13.11 22.91
C ARG A 254 -2.59 13.70 22.66
N ARG A 255 -2.97 13.86 21.39
CA ARG A 255 -4.23 14.48 20.96
C ARG A 255 -5.29 13.41 20.70
N SER A 256 -6.53 13.85 20.49
CA SER A 256 -7.59 12.99 19.95
C SER A 256 -7.21 12.47 18.55
N PHE A 257 -7.84 11.40 18.10
CA PHE A 257 -7.62 10.89 16.75
C PHE A 257 -7.98 11.93 15.68
N GLU A 258 -9.10 12.61 15.85
CA GLU A 258 -9.61 13.62 14.92
C GLU A 258 -8.65 14.80 14.78
N ASP A 259 -8.08 15.28 15.91
CA ASP A 259 -7.06 16.33 15.90
C ASP A 259 -5.76 15.84 15.27
N THR A 260 -5.34 14.61 15.59
CA THR A 260 -4.15 13.99 15.02
C THR A 260 -4.30 13.84 13.51
N LYS A 261 -5.44 13.34 13.04
CA LYS A 261 -5.73 13.18 11.61
C LYS A 261 -5.75 14.52 10.88
N ARG A 262 -6.40 15.54 11.46
CA ARG A 262 -6.42 16.87 10.87
C ARG A 262 -5.01 17.45 10.71
N MET A 263 -4.14 17.27 11.71
CA MET A 263 -2.76 17.74 11.68
C MET A 263 -1.87 16.93 10.74
N ALA A 264 -2.17 15.64 10.56
CA ALA A 264 -1.42 14.74 9.69
C ALA A 264 -1.68 14.99 8.20
N ARG A 265 -2.75 15.72 7.83
CA ARG A 265 -3.04 16.06 6.43
C ARG A 265 -2.04 17.07 5.92
N VAL A 266 -1.24 16.67 4.92
CA VAL A 266 -0.10 17.47 4.46
C VAL A 266 -0.35 18.25 3.18
N ASN A 267 -1.50 18.11 2.52
CA ASN A 267 -1.76 18.65 1.18
C ASN A 267 -1.42 20.14 1.04
N ASP A 268 -1.93 20.98 1.94
CA ASP A 268 -1.78 22.43 1.81
C ASP A 268 -0.33 22.86 2.01
N VAL A 269 0.38 22.21 2.95
CA VAL A 269 1.79 22.47 3.21
C VAL A 269 2.68 21.89 2.09
N ALA A 270 2.33 20.71 1.57
CA ALA A 270 3.02 20.09 0.45
C ALA A 270 2.94 20.95 -0.82
N GLU A 271 1.80 21.59 -1.08
CA GLU A 271 1.66 22.53 -2.20
C GLU A 271 2.48 23.82 -1.97
N LEU A 272 2.42 24.39 -0.76
CA LEU A 272 3.14 25.62 -0.42
C LEU A 272 4.67 25.46 -0.54
N TYR A 273 5.21 24.30 -0.17
CA TYR A 273 6.63 24.02 -0.19
C TYR A 273 7.05 23.07 -1.32
N TYR A 274 6.24 22.96 -2.38
CA TYR A 274 6.41 21.99 -3.47
C TYR A 274 7.83 21.93 -4.03
N ASP A 275 8.44 23.07 -4.35
CA ASP A 275 9.78 23.15 -4.92
C ASP A 275 10.88 23.43 -3.87
N SER A 276 10.52 23.44 -2.59
CA SER A 276 11.46 23.75 -1.52
C SER A 276 12.36 22.53 -1.20
N HIS A 277 13.64 22.77 -0.98
CA HIS A 277 14.55 21.78 -0.40
C HIS A 277 14.18 21.42 1.04
N GLU A 278 13.40 22.28 1.74
CA GLU A 278 12.88 22.02 3.07
C GLU A 278 11.56 21.21 3.07
N PHE A 279 11.06 20.76 1.91
CA PHE A 279 9.77 20.09 1.74
C PHE A 279 9.50 19.07 2.83
N SER A 280 10.36 18.08 2.97
CA SER A 280 10.20 16.97 3.93
C SER A 280 10.12 17.43 5.39
N ARG A 281 10.85 18.48 5.75
CA ARG A 281 10.81 19.08 7.08
C ARG A 281 9.52 19.85 7.31
N ARG A 282 9.02 20.55 6.29
CA ARG A 282 7.85 21.44 6.41
C ARG A 282 6.53 20.72 6.49
N ILE A 283 6.42 19.55 5.91
CA ILE A 283 5.18 18.75 5.93
C ILE A 283 4.95 18.00 7.26
N ARG A 284 5.87 18.17 8.26
CA ARG A 284 5.83 17.51 9.60
C ARG A 284 5.58 18.46 10.74
#